data_999c71b48b00e30281710980d4cbd821
#
_entry.id   999c71b48b00e30281710980d4cbd821
#
_cell.length_a   1.000
_cell.length_b   1.000
_cell.length_c   1.000
_cell.angle_alpha   90.00
_cell.angle_beta   90.00
_cell.angle_gamma   90.00
#
_symmetry.space_group_name_H-M   'P 1'
#
loop_
_entity.id
_entity.type
_entity.pdbx_description
1 polymer ?
#
loop_
_entity_poly.entity_id
_entity_poly.type
_entity_poly.pdbx_seq_one_letter_code
_entity_poly.pdbx_strand_id
1 'polypeptide(L)'
;VINSADLAFLCLPDAASREVMPLLRPDVKVLDTSTAFRTDPAWDYGFPELKGQKEKIQNSFRVAVPGCYASGFISIARPLVELGLAPADYPFSCTGLSGYSGGGKKMIAEYESPDRPAHSKIDAPKSYGLTLAHKHLPEMQKISGLAHTPAFVPVVCDYYSGMQVLVPLDLKLAGTSAEA
;
A
#
# COMPACT_ATOMS: atom_id res chain seq x y z
N VAL A 1 -5.75 -12.28 26.95
CA VAL A 1 -4.94 -13.04 25.99
C VAL A 1 -3.96 -12.13 25.26
N ILE A 2 -4.38 -11.08 24.52
CA ILE A 2 -3.46 -10.27 23.72
C ILE A 2 -2.37 -9.56 24.57
N ASN A 3 -2.72 -9.13 25.79
CA ASN A 3 -1.78 -8.49 26.72
C ASN A 3 -0.82 -9.47 27.42
N SER A 4 -0.89 -10.77 27.17
CA SER A 4 0.11 -11.74 27.64
C SER A 4 1.17 -12.06 26.58
N ALA A 5 1.07 -11.46 25.41
CA ALA A 5 2.02 -11.63 24.31
C ALA A 5 3.06 -10.50 24.31
N ASP A 6 4.25 -10.78 23.79
CA ASP A 6 5.31 -9.80 23.55
C ASP A 6 5.09 -9.07 22.21
N LEU A 7 4.45 -9.75 21.25
CA LEU A 7 4.16 -9.27 19.90
C LEU A 7 2.74 -9.63 19.49
N ALA A 8 2.00 -8.66 18.95
CA ALA A 8 0.66 -8.83 18.40
C ALA A 8 0.58 -8.41 16.95
N PHE A 9 -0.05 -9.22 16.11
CA PHE A 9 -0.43 -8.89 14.75
C PHE A 9 -1.91 -8.51 14.73
N LEU A 10 -2.24 -7.29 14.36
CA LEU A 10 -3.61 -6.84 14.15
C LEU A 10 -3.97 -7.01 12.67
N CYS A 11 -4.74 -8.05 12.36
CA CYS A 11 -5.28 -8.32 11.02
C CYS A 11 -6.77 -7.98 11.01
N LEU A 12 -7.11 -6.76 11.40
CA LEU A 12 -8.47 -6.28 11.65
C LEU A 12 -8.85 -5.17 10.64
N PRO A 13 -10.15 -4.90 10.44
CA PRO A 13 -10.60 -3.66 9.81
C PRO A 13 -10.14 -2.43 10.59
N ASP A 14 -9.99 -1.29 9.89
CA ASP A 14 -9.47 -0.03 10.45
C ASP A 14 -10.15 0.40 11.77
N ALA A 15 -11.49 0.33 11.83
CA ALA A 15 -12.24 0.69 13.03
C ALA A 15 -11.90 -0.22 14.21
N ALA A 16 -11.88 -1.53 13.98
CA ALA A 16 -11.54 -2.50 15.01
C ALA A 16 -10.08 -2.39 15.48
N SER A 17 -9.14 -2.10 14.58
CA SER A 17 -7.75 -1.80 14.97
C SER A 17 -7.67 -0.58 15.89
N ARG A 18 -8.41 0.49 15.58
CA ARG A 18 -8.47 1.69 16.45
C ARG A 18 -9.09 1.42 17.81
N GLU A 19 -10.12 0.58 17.88
CA GLU A 19 -10.80 0.21 19.13
C GLU A 19 -9.93 -0.69 20.03
N VAL A 20 -9.14 -1.58 19.43
CA VAL A 20 -8.29 -2.52 20.17
C VAL A 20 -7.05 -1.84 20.75
N MET A 21 -6.47 -0.87 20.04
CA MET A 21 -5.20 -0.24 20.42
C MET A 21 -5.17 0.31 21.85
N PRO A 22 -6.19 1.06 22.34
CA PRO A 22 -6.21 1.57 23.71
C PRO A 22 -6.26 0.49 24.80
N LEU A 23 -6.63 -0.74 24.43
CA LEU A 23 -6.75 -1.87 25.34
C LEU A 23 -5.43 -2.63 25.53
N LEU A 24 -4.43 -2.34 24.70
CA LEU A 24 -3.13 -2.98 24.74
C LEU A 24 -2.18 -2.29 25.71
N ARG A 25 -1.40 -3.09 26.42
CA ARG A 25 -0.29 -2.56 27.22
C ARG A 25 0.73 -1.87 26.32
N PRO A 26 1.38 -0.79 26.79
CA PRO A 26 2.36 -0.03 26.00
C PRO A 26 3.55 -0.86 25.52
N ASP A 27 3.93 -1.86 26.29
CA ASP A 27 5.11 -2.72 26.09
C ASP A 27 4.86 -3.93 25.17
N VAL A 28 3.63 -4.18 24.73
CA VAL A 28 3.34 -5.14 23.66
C VAL A 28 3.71 -4.53 22.32
N LYS A 29 4.60 -5.15 21.56
CA LYS A 29 4.89 -4.75 20.18
C LYS A 29 3.70 -5.07 19.29
N VAL A 30 3.35 -4.15 18.39
CA VAL A 30 2.18 -4.30 17.50
C VAL A 30 2.58 -4.07 16.06
N LEU A 31 2.22 -5.02 15.19
CA LEU A 31 2.21 -4.87 13.74
C LEU A 31 0.75 -4.82 13.29
N ASP A 32 0.32 -3.67 12.75
CA ASP A 32 -1.04 -3.50 12.24
C ASP A 32 -1.09 -3.56 10.72
N THR A 33 -1.95 -4.40 10.17
CA THR A 33 -2.08 -4.58 8.71
C THR A 33 -3.18 -3.72 8.09
N SER A 34 -3.96 -3.02 8.91
CA SER A 34 -5.00 -2.12 8.43
C SER A 34 -4.43 -0.85 7.79
N THR A 35 -5.29 0.03 7.27
CA THR A 35 -4.87 1.35 6.81
C THR A 35 -4.90 2.41 7.93
N ALA A 36 -5.38 2.04 9.13
CA ALA A 36 -5.67 2.96 10.22
C ALA A 36 -4.48 3.81 10.66
N PHE A 37 -3.27 3.24 10.63
CA PHE A 37 -2.09 3.85 11.24
C PHE A 37 -0.95 4.13 10.27
N ARG A 38 -1.10 3.83 8.97
CA ARG A 38 -0.02 3.95 7.96
C ARG A 38 0.51 5.37 7.78
N THR A 39 -0.31 6.37 8.10
CA THR A 39 0.08 7.79 8.04
C THR A 39 0.05 8.47 9.41
N ASP A 40 -0.12 7.72 10.48
CA ASP A 40 -0.10 8.22 11.85
C ASP A 40 1.35 8.50 12.26
N PRO A 41 1.68 9.71 12.77
CA PRO A 41 3.04 10.05 13.18
C PRO A 41 3.53 9.29 14.42
N ALA A 42 2.63 8.66 15.19
CA ALA A 42 2.96 7.82 16.35
C ALA A 42 3.34 6.38 15.96
N TRP A 43 3.27 6.04 14.67
CA TRP A 43 3.58 4.72 14.14
C TRP A 43 4.72 4.76 13.15
N ASP A 44 5.62 3.80 13.22
CA ASP A 44 6.63 3.60 12.20
C ASP A 44 6.06 2.85 11.01
N TYR A 45 6.32 3.39 9.81
CA TYR A 45 5.88 2.77 8.57
C TYR A 45 6.75 1.53 8.27
N GLY A 46 6.11 0.37 8.16
CA GLY A 46 6.77 -0.94 8.11
C GLY A 46 7.40 -1.28 6.76
N PHE A 47 8.22 -0.37 6.19
CA PHE A 47 8.94 -0.58 4.94
C PHE A 47 10.46 -0.41 5.17
N PRO A 48 11.15 -1.50 5.56
CA PRO A 48 12.54 -1.43 6.03
C PRO A 48 13.55 -1.01 4.95
N GLU A 49 13.20 -1.12 3.67
CA GLU A 49 14.05 -0.70 2.54
C GLU A 49 14.18 0.81 2.41
N LEU A 50 13.28 1.57 3.01
CA LEU A 50 13.39 3.03 3.02
C LEU A 50 14.54 3.47 3.92
N LYS A 51 15.27 4.50 3.51
CA LYS A 51 16.45 5.01 4.21
C LYS A 51 16.18 5.28 5.69
N GLY A 52 16.92 4.62 6.57
CA GLY A 52 16.82 4.74 8.03
C GLY A 52 15.58 4.10 8.66
N GLN A 53 14.70 3.46 7.85
CA GLN A 53 13.46 2.90 8.36
C GLN A 53 13.68 1.54 9.05
N LYS A 54 14.68 0.77 8.62
CA LYS A 54 15.01 -0.52 9.25
C LYS A 54 15.31 -0.38 10.74
N GLU A 55 16.15 0.58 11.13
CA GLU A 55 16.52 0.84 12.52
C GLU A 55 15.32 1.34 13.34
N LYS A 56 14.46 2.16 12.75
CA LYS A 56 13.21 2.60 13.39
C LYS A 56 12.31 1.41 13.70
N ILE A 57 12.04 0.55 12.69
CA ILE A 57 11.19 -0.64 12.84
C ILE A 57 11.73 -1.58 13.92
N GLN A 58 13.05 -1.81 13.97
CA GLN A 58 13.68 -2.68 14.97
C GLN A 58 13.42 -2.22 16.41
N ASN A 59 13.40 -0.91 16.62
CA ASN A 59 13.22 -0.29 17.94
C ASN A 59 11.77 0.10 18.23
N SER A 60 10.86 -0.04 17.28
CA SER A 60 9.47 0.37 17.38
C SER A 60 8.62 -0.61 18.16
N PHE A 61 7.66 -0.07 18.92
CA PHE A 61 6.54 -0.83 19.49
C PHE A 61 5.27 -0.76 18.63
N ARG A 62 5.24 0.11 17.59
CA ARG A 62 4.07 0.36 16.76
C ARG A 62 4.48 0.44 15.30
N VAL A 63 4.23 -0.62 14.55
CA VAL A 63 4.59 -0.71 13.13
C VAL A 63 3.34 -0.88 12.27
N ALA A 64 3.12 0.05 11.36
CA ALA A 64 2.04 -0.01 10.39
C ALA A 64 2.53 -0.71 9.11
N VAL A 65 1.97 -1.88 8.81
CA VAL A 65 2.34 -2.67 7.63
C VAL A 65 1.81 -1.99 6.36
N PRO A 66 2.68 -1.77 5.35
CA PRO A 66 2.30 -1.12 4.09
C PRO A 66 1.18 -1.80 3.31
N GLY A 67 0.45 -1.03 2.51
CA GLY A 67 -0.43 -1.57 1.49
C GLY A 67 0.36 -2.07 0.29
N CYS A 68 -0.13 -3.13 -0.38
CA CYS A 68 0.58 -3.78 -1.47
C CYS A 68 0.90 -2.83 -2.65
N TYR A 69 -0.09 -2.12 -3.20
CA TYR A 69 0.15 -1.15 -4.26
C TYR A 69 0.99 0.04 -3.80
N ALA A 70 0.81 0.47 -2.54
CA ALA A 70 1.61 1.53 -1.97
C ALA A 70 3.08 1.15 -1.88
N SER A 71 3.40 -0.08 -1.46
CA SER A 71 4.78 -0.58 -1.46
C SER A 71 5.43 -0.49 -2.83
N GLY A 72 4.74 -0.98 -3.88
CA GLY A 72 5.25 -0.91 -5.25
C GLY A 72 5.44 0.52 -5.75
N PHE A 73 4.49 1.41 -5.46
CA PHE A 73 4.59 2.83 -5.84
C PHE A 73 5.73 3.53 -5.08
N ILE A 74 5.78 3.39 -3.77
CA ILE A 74 6.74 4.06 -2.90
C ILE A 74 8.17 3.61 -3.24
N SER A 75 8.39 2.32 -3.57
CA SER A 75 9.71 1.81 -3.97
C SER A 75 10.25 2.46 -5.25
N ILE A 76 9.38 3.03 -6.09
CA ILE A 76 9.74 3.75 -7.31
C ILE A 76 9.78 5.27 -7.05
N ALA A 77 8.69 5.83 -6.54
CA ALA A 77 8.54 7.28 -6.43
C ALA A 77 9.43 7.90 -5.35
N ARG A 78 9.60 7.24 -4.19
CA ARG A 78 10.39 7.80 -3.09
C ARG A 78 11.86 8.02 -3.46
N PRO A 79 12.59 7.05 -4.04
CA PRO A 79 13.98 7.27 -4.47
C PRO A 79 14.11 8.37 -5.53
N LEU A 80 13.17 8.46 -6.48
CA LEU A 80 13.20 9.49 -7.51
C LEU A 80 13.13 10.90 -6.91
N VAL A 81 12.28 11.09 -5.90
CA VAL A 81 12.17 12.37 -5.19
C VAL A 81 13.39 12.62 -4.29
N GLU A 82 13.86 11.63 -3.54
CA GLU A 82 15.01 11.78 -2.64
C GLU A 82 16.32 12.07 -3.37
N LEU A 83 16.48 11.53 -4.59
CA LEU A 83 17.65 11.76 -5.43
C LEU A 83 17.53 13.02 -6.29
N GLY A 84 16.37 13.71 -6.24
CA GLY A 84 16.11 14.90 -7.06
C GLY A 84 15.91 14.60 -8.53
N LEU A 85 15.63 13.35 -8.90
CA LEU A 85 15.36 12.92 -10.28
C LEU A 85 13.91 13.25 -10.72
N ALA A 86 13.02 13.48 -9.79
CA ALA A 86 11.70 14.05 -10.00
C ALA A 86 11.37 15.01 -8.86
N PRO A 87 10.81 16.20 -9.15
CA PRO A 87 10.43 17.13 -8.08
C PRO A 87 9.22 16.59 -7.30
N ALA A 88 9.06 17.00 -6.04
CA ALA A 88 7.97 16.54 -5.17
C ALA A 88 6.56 16.89 -5.69
N ASP A 89 6.44 17.92 -6.51
CA ASP A 89 5.22 18.35 -7.17
C ASP A 89 5.00 17.73 -8.56
N TYR A 90 5.89 16.81 -9.00
CA TYR A 90 5.69 16.04 -10.23
C TYR A 90 4.34 15.30 -10.18
N PRO A 91 3.51 15.39 -11.25
CA PRO A 91 2.18 14.78 -11.26
C PRO A 91 2.25 13.26 -11.49
N PHE A 92 2.74 12.53 -10.49
CA PHE A 92 2.86 11.08 -10.57
C PHE A 92 1.53 10.40 -10.90
N SER A 93 1.60 9.42 -11.78
CA SER A 93 0.52 8.47 -12.00
C SER A 93 0.98 7.04 -11.74
N CYS A 94 0.03 6.18 -11.39
CA CYS A 94 0.29 4.78 -11.04
C CYS A 94 -0.83 3.89 -11.55
N THR A 95 -0.48 2.82 -12.26
CA THR A 95 -1.40 1.74 -12.58
C THR A 95 -0.93 0.48 -11.87
N GLY A 96 -1.81 -0.11 -11.08
CA GLY A 96 -1.53 -1.35 -10.37
C GLY A 96 -2.38 -2.49 -10.88
N LEU A 97 -1.76 -3.55 -11.44
CA LEU A 97 -2.43 -4.79 -11.82
C LEU A 97 -2.21 -5.84 -10.73
N SER A 98 -3.27 -6.48 -10.27
CA SER A 98 -3.15 -7.54 -9.25
C SER A 98 -4.04 -8.73 -9.54
N GLY A 99 -3.61 -9.89 -9.04
CA GLY A 99 -4.46 -11.07 -8.95
C GLY A 99 -5.61 -10.87 -7.95
N TYR A 100 -6.66 -11.65 -8.15
CA TYR A 100 -7.91 -11.50 -7.37
C TYR A 100 -7.74 -11.88 -5.89
N SER A 101 -6.74 -12.66 -5.50
CA SER A 101 -6.48 -12.98 -4.08
C SER A 101 -6.19 -11.74 -3.24
N GLY A 102 -5.66 -10.65 -3.85
CA GLY A 102 -5.47 -9.36 -3.20
C GLY A 102 -6.76 -8.70 -2.69
N GLY A 103 -7.91 -9.06 -3.22
CA GLY A 103 -9.23 -8.62 -2.77
C GLY A 103 -9.81 -9.42 -1.59
N GLY A 104 -9.08 -10.43 -1.11
CA GLY A 104 -9.45 -11.26 0.02
C GLY A 104 -10.53 -12.30 -0.28
N LYS A 105 -11.02 -12.95 0.76
CA LYS A 105 -11.90 -14.15 0.66
C LYS A 105 -13.12 -13.96 -0.24
N LYS A 106 -13.76 -12.79 -0.22
CA LYS A 106 -14.95 -12.53 -1.02
C LYS A 106 -14.62 -12.54 -2.51
N MET A 107 -13.53 -11.89 -2.91
CA MET A 107 -13.11 -11.84 -4.31
C MET A 107 -12.59 -13.20 -4.79
N ILE A 108 -11.85 -13.92 -3.95
CA ILE A 108 -11.45 -15.31 -4.27
C ILE A 108 -12.67 -16.17 -4.55
N ALA A 109 -13.70 -16.15 -3.70
CA ALA A 109 -14.92 -16.90 -3.91
C ALA A 109 -15.67 -16.50 -5.18
N GLU A 110 -15.64 -15.22 -5.57
CA GLU A 110 -16.23 -14.73 -6.83
C GLU A 110 -15.50 -15.30 -8.06
N TYR A 111 -14.17 -15.24 -8.06
CA TYR A 111 -13.35 -15.68 -9.19
C TYR A 111 -13.25 -17.21 -9.33
N GLU A 112 -13.30 -17.93 -8.22
CA GLU A 112 -13.19 -19.40 -8.18
C GLU A 112 -14.56 -20.10 -8.08
N SER A 113 -15.65 -19.37 -8.22
CA SER A 113 -17.00 -19.95 -8.16
C SER A 113 -17.18 -21.03 -9.23
N PRO A 114 -17.64 -22.25 -8.89
CA PRO A 114 -17.99 -23.28 -9.86
C PRO A 114 -19.16 -22.87 -10.76
N ASP A 115 -19.96 -21.90 -10.31
CA ASP A 115 -21.10 -21.37 -11.07
C ASP A 115 -20.70 -20.16 -11.95
N ARG A 116 -19.41 -19.84 -12.05
CA ARG A 116 -18.90 -18.75 -12.89
C ARG A 116 -19.24 -19.04 -14.36
N PRO A 117 -20.02 -18.16 -15.04
CA PRO A 117 -20.35 -18.37 -16.44
C PRO A 117 -19.11 -18.36 -17.32
N ALA A 118 -19.12 -19.17 -18.39
CA ALA A 118 -18.17 -19.02 -19.48
C ALA A 118 -18.31 -17.61 -20.09
N HIS A 119 -17.17 -16.97 -20.42
CA HIS A 119 -17.14 -15.58 -20.90
C HIS A 119 -17.73 -14.58 -19.90
N SER A 120 -17.38 -14.75 -18.63
CA SER A 120 -17.74 -13.80 -17.58
C SER A 120 -17.03 -12.46 -17.77
N LYS A 121 -17.70 -11.38 -17.36
CA LYS A 121 -17.10 -10.02 -17.35
C LYS A 121 -15.87 -9.88 -16.44
N ILE A 122 -15.59 -10.86 -15.57
CA ILE A 122 -14.40 -10.90 -14.72
C ILE A 122 -13.23 -11.66 -15.37
N ASP A 123 -13.40 -12.21 -16.57
CA ASP A 123 -12.30 -12.81 -17.35
C ASP A 123 -11.34 -11.74 -17.89
N ALA A 124 -11.82 -10.52 -18.06
CA ALA A 124 -11.02 -9.38 -18.47
C ALA A 124 -10.48 -8.58 -17.26
N PRO A 125 -9.33 -7.90 -17.40
CA PRO A 125 -8.85 -6.96 -16.39
C PRO A 125 -9.92 -5.91 -16.05
N LYS A 126 -10.16 -5.69 -14.76
CA LYS A 126 -11.23 -4.82 -14.27
C LYS A 126 -10.67 -3.70 -13.41
N SER A 127 -10.76 -2.47 -13.88
CA SER A 127 -10.44 -1.30 -13.07
C SER A 127 -11.48 -1.11 -11.97
N TYR A 128 -11.04 -0.66 -10.79
CA TYR A 128 -11.90 -0.34 -9.66
C TYR A 128 -11.40 0.94 -8.96
N GLY A 129 -12.07 1.38 -7.89
CA GLY A 129 -11.68 2.60 -7.18
C GLY A 129 -11.73 3.85 -8.05
N LEU A 130 -12.65 3.92 -9.02
CA LEU A 130 -12.77 4.97 -10.03
C LEU A 130 -13.17 6.33 -9.46
N THR A 131 -13.49 6.41 -8.17
CA THR A 131 -13.72 7.67 -7.43
C THR A 131 -12.43 8.40 -7.10
N LEU A 132 -11.27 7.82 -7.45
CA LEU A 132 -9.93 8.35 -7.15
C LEU A 132 -9.69 8.59 -5.63
N ALA A 133 -10.35 7.81 -4.80
CA ALA A 133 -10.28 7.86 -3.34
C ALA A 133 -9.82 6.52 -2.73
N HIS A 134 -8.87 5.85 -3.41
CA HIS A 134 -8.35 4.57 -2.92
C HIS A 134 -7.61 4.74 -1.58
N LYS A 135 -7.82 3.80 -0.66
CA LYS A 135 -7.27 3.83 0.70
C LYS A 135 -5.73 3.85 0.80
N HIS A 136 -5.01 3.52 -0.28
CA HIS A 136 -3.54 3.59 -0.32
C HIS A 136 -3.01 4.99 -0.72
N LEU A 137 -3.84 5.89 -1.22
CA LEU A 137 -3.40 7.21 -1.68
C LEU A 137 -2.72 8.06 -0.58
N PRO A 138 -3.23 8.12 0.66
CA PRO A 138 -2.58 8.87 1.72
C PRO A 138 -1.16 8.39 2.03
N GLU A 139 -0.94 7.06 2.09
CA GLU A 139 0.39 6.51 2.34
C GLU A 139 1.31 6.70 1.12
N MET A 140 0.81 6.52 -0.12
CA MET A 140 1.57 6.81 -1.34
C MET A 140 2.09 8.24 -1.35
N GLN A 141 1.23 9.23 -1.07
CA GLN A 141 1.60 10.63 -1.03
C GLN A 141 2.60 10.93 0.09
N LYS A 142 2.23 10.61 1.33
CA LYS A 142 3.00 10.99 2.52
C LYS A 142 4.37 10.33 2.56
N ILE A 143 4.42 9.02 2.31
CA ILE A 143 5.66 8.25 2.44
C ILE A 143 6.61 8.55 1.28
N SER A 144 6.11 8.81 0.08
CA SER A 144 6.95 9.22 -1.05
C SER A 144 7.39 10.70 -1.00
N GLY A 145 6.85 11.48 -0.07
CA GLY A 145 7.20 12.90 0.07
C GLY A 145 6.61 13.79 -1.04
N LEU A 146 5.44 13.41 -1.59
CA LEU A 146 4.82 14.14 -2.69
C LEU A 146 3.98 15.32 -2.20
N ALA A 147 4.02 16.43 -2.95
CA ALA A 147 3.15 17.59 -2.71
C ALA A 147 1.69 17.28 -3.07
N HIS A 148 1.46 16.40 -4.06
CA HIS A 148 0.14 16.05 -4.56
C HIS A 148 -0.12 14.55 -4.48
N THR A 149 -1.38 14.19 -4.29
CA THR A 149 -1.83 12.80 -4.37
C THR A 149 -1.64 12.26 -5.79
N PRO A 150 -0.98 11.09 -5.98
CA PRO A 150 -0.80 10.54 -7.32
C PRO A 150 -2.13 10.08 -7.93
N ALA A 151 -2.25 10.16 -9.27
CA ALA A 151 -3.36 9.52 -9.97
C ALA A 151 -3.16 8.00 -9.95
N PHE A 152 -4.09 7.26 -9.32
CA PHE A 152 -3.96 5.81 -9.15
C PHE A 152 -5.13 5.06 -9.77
N VAL A 153 -4.80 4.10 -10.63
CA VAL A 153 -5.77 3.20 -11.27
C VAL A 153 -5.45 1.75 -10.88
N PRO A 154 -6.13 1.20 -9.86
CA PRO A 154 -6.01 -0.23 -9.53
C PRO A 154 -6.84 -1.07 -10.51
N VAL A 155 -6.27 -2.22 -10.91
CA VAL A 155 -6.87 -3.19 -11.82
C VAL A 155 -6.75 -4.58 -11.23
N VAL A 156 -7.85 -5.30 -11.12
CA VAL A 156 -7.85 -6.71 -10.79
C VAL A 156 -7.89 -7.55 -12.07
N CYS A 157 -7.10 -8.61 -12.10
CA CYS A 157 -6.97 -9.51 -13.23
C CYS A 157 -7.34 -10.94 -12.86
N ASP A 158 -7.72 -11.74 -13.88
CA ASP A 158 -8.13 -13.13 -13.69
C ASP A 158 -6.90 -14.06 -13.55
N TYR A 159 -6.12 -13.86 -12.50
CA TYR A 159 -5.13 -14.81 -12.01
C TYR A 159 -5.10 -14.73 -10.48
N TYR A 160 -4.69 -15.82 -9.82
CA TYR A 160 -4.77 -15.93 -8.36
C TYR A 160 -3.95 -14.87 -7.64
N SER A 161 -2.65 -14.81 -7.87
CA SER A 161 -1.75 -13.91 -7.14
C SER A 161 -0.66 -13.33 -8.05
N GLY A 162 -0.14 -12.21 -7.63
CA GLY A 162 0.88 -11.43 -8.31
C GLY A 162 0.46 -9.97 -8.42
N MET A 163 1.43 -9.08 -8.55
CA MET A 163 1.16 -7.66 -8.68
C MET A 163 2.22 -7.01 -9.57
N GLN A 164 1.77 -6.15 -10.47
CA GLN A 164 2.61 -5.25 -11.23
C GLN A 164 2.20 -3.81 -10.92
N VAL A 165 3.19 -2.97 -10.65
CA VAL A 165 2.98 -1.52 -10.47
C VAL A 165 3.74 -0.79 -11.56
N LEU A 166 3.02 0.05 -12.30
CA LEU A 166 3.55 0.87 -13.39
C LEU A 166 3.48 2.34 -12.98
N VAL A 167 4.63 3.01 -13.02
CA VAL A 167 4.75 4.45 -12.72
C VAL A 167 5.43 5.10 -13.93
N PRO A 168 4.67 5.53 -14.94
CA PRO A 168 5.24 6.17 -16.12
C PRO A 168 5.80 7.56 -15.75
N LEU A 169 6.96 7.88 -16.33
CA LEU A 169 7.63 9.17 -16.15
C LEU A 169 7.79 9.88 -17.48
N ASP A 170 7.41 11.14 -17.54
CA ASP A 170 7.85 12.07 -18.55
C ASP A 170 9.16 12.71 -18.09
N LEU A 171 10.27 12.28 -18.66
CA LEU A 171 11.62 12.70 -18.22
C LEU A 171 11.84 14.20 -18.42
N LYS A 172 11.23 14.79 -19.45
CA LYS A 172 11.32 16.23 -19.70
C LYS A 172 10.57 17.02 -18.61
N LEU A 173 9.40 16.55 -18.22
CA LEU A 173 8.60 17.16 -17.16
C LEU A 173 9.26 16.94 -15.78
N ALA A 174 9.91 15.82 -15.59
CA ALA A 174 10.69 15.53 -14.38
C ALA A 174 11.99 16.36 -14.30
N GLY A 175 12.44 16.93 -15.42
CA GLY A 175 13.70 17.71 -15.47
C GLY A 175 14.96 16.84 -15.42
N THR A 176 14.86 15.58 -15.86
CA THR A 176 15.95 14.59 -15.81
C THR A 176 16.12 13.89 -17.16
N SER A 177 17.03 12.92 -17.25
CA SER A 177 17.26 12.08 -18.43
C SER A 177 17.26 10.59 -18.05
N ALA A 178 17.22 9.71 -19.06
CA ALA A 178 17.32 8.26 -18.84
C ALA A 178 18.71 7.79 -18.41
N GLU A 179 19.70 8.66 -18.47
CA GLU A 179 21.11 8.39 -18.12
C GLU A 179 21.44 8.86 -16.69
N ALA A 180 20.49 9.53 -16.00
CA ALA A 180 20.69 10.14 -14.69
C ALA A 180 20.71 9.15 -13.49
#